data_ec828868acc27fdc9a65da05b090291d
#
_entry.id   ec828868acc27fdc9a65da05b090291d
#
_cell.length_a   1.000
_cell.length_b   1.000
_cell.length_c   1.000
_cell.angle_alpha   90.00
_cell.angle_beta   90.00
_cell.angle_gamma   90.00
#
_symmetry.space_group_name_H-M   'P 1'
#
loop_
_entity.id
_entity.type
_entity.pdbx_description
1 polymer ?
#
loop_
_entity_poly.entity_id
_entity_poly.type
_entity_poly.pdbx_seq_one_letter_code
_entity_poly.pdbx_strand_id
1 'polypeptide(L)'
;MPKFVLTAATATATTTAAAFCLCLATNNLLPFASALSMEMSSLRTISPPIIDSHLHVWANRDEAARYPYSEGQEPPDRLADRASTSELLKQMEKAGVNGALIVQPINHKFDHSYVEAAIREHPTKFKGMLLHDSSLPPAAAVQRLEELALKGFVGVRFNPYLWPEGCLMSEEGGGGEAVFKRCGELTMPVGVMCFKGMSLHFEDICMLIESSPETKLILDHIGFTGLNEAGDKAFDQLLTFSKHDNVVVKISALFRVAGPGNDPYPYEGVRTRRFAPLLKAFGADRLMLGTDFPFLLLEEDGEYDGAVKVIASWLADDAITDKERAAIMGGTAERLFGPWSK
;
A
#
# COMPACT_ATOMS: atom_id res chain seq x y z
N MET A 1 29.84 -54.70 1.30
CA MET A 1 29.90 -55.37 2.59
C MET A 1 30.95 -54.72 3.47
N PRO A 2 30.69 -54.44 4.77
CA PRO A 2 29.81 -55.15 5.66
C PRO A 2 28.64 -54.32 6.26
N LYS A 3 27.70 -55.10 6.81
CA LYS A 3 26.53 -54.74 7.60
C LYS A 3 26.91 -54.44 9.05
N PHE A 4 26.20 -53.53 9.71
CA PHE A 4 25.94 -53.50 11.16
C PHE A 4 24.52 -52.90 11.35
N VAL A 5 23.57 -53.55 11.69
CA VAL A 5 22.87 -54.17 12.84
C VAL A 5 22.36 -53.12 13.87
N LEU A 6 21.01 -53.09 13.91
CA LEU A 6 20.14 -52.43 14.91
C LEU A 6 20.43 -52.92 16.34
N THR A 7 20.25 -52.02 17.30
CA THR A 7 19.75 -52.40 18.62
C THR A 7 18.78 -51.37 19.17
N ALA A 8 17.60 -51.84 19.47
CA ALA A 8 16.55 -51.15 20.21
C ALA A 8 16.81 -51.31 21.72
N ALA A 9 16.52 -50.24 22.46
CA ALA A 9 16.41 -50.32 23.92
C ALA A 9 15.07 -49.77 24.36
N THR A 10 14.24 -50.65 24.82
CA THR A 10 13.02 -50.43 25.58
C THR A 10 13.34 -50.13 27.04
N ALA A 11 12.72 -49.12 27.60
CA ALA A 11 12.68 -48.89 29.04
C ALA A 11 11.23 -48.67 29.50
N THR A 12 10.87 -49.51 30.40
CA THR A 12 9.56 -49.75 31.01
C THR A 12 9.20 -48.71 32.08
N ALA A 13 7.91 -48.46 32.17
CA ALA A 13 7.22 -47.68 33.19
C ALA A 13 7.32 -48.30 34.60
N THR A 14 7.36 -47.45 35.60
CA THR A 14 6.98 -47.81 36.97
C THR A 14 6.08 -46.75 37.58
N THR A 15 4.86 -47.14 37.80
CA THR A 15 3.82 -46.52 38.61
C THR A 15 4.17 -46.58 40.08
N THR A 16 4.03 -45.49 40.82
CA THR A 16 3.85 -45.55 42.28
C THR A 16 2.72 -44.59 42.69
N ALA A 17 1.64 -45.19 43.15
CA ALA A 17 0.54 -44.55 43.81
C ALA A 17 0.88 -44.36 45.30
N ALA A 18 0.61 -43.16 45.84
CA ALA A 18 0.47 -42.97 47.27
C ALA A 18 -0.71 -42.01 47.53
N ALA A 19 -1.74 -42.54 48.06
CA ALA A 19 -2.85 -41.82 48.68
C ALA A 19 -2.42 -41.34 50.07
N PHE A 20 -2.83 -40.13 50.47
CA PHE A 20 -3.34 -39.83 51.81
C PHE A 20 -3.66 -38.36 51.96
N CYS A 21 -4.78 -38.07 52.35
CA CYS A 21 -5.45 -37.35 53.42
C CYS A 21 -6.28 -36.11 52.96
N LEU A 22 -7.57 -36.34 53.20
CA LEU A 22 -8.61 -35.29 53.32
C LEU A 22 -8.27 -34.34 54.45
N CYS A 23 -8.25 -33.04 54.19
CA CYS A 23 -8.56 -32.03 55.18
C CYS A 23 -9.44 -30.93 54.57
N LEU A 24 -10.62 -30.84 55.06
CA LEU A 24 -11.61 -29.77 54.83
C LEU A 24 -11.04 -28.45 55.35
N ALA A 25 -10.91 -27.43 54.48
CA ALA A 25 -10.93 -26.04 54.88
C ALA A 25 -11.62 -25.23 53.78
N THR A 26 -12.70 -24.66 54.15
CA THR A 26 -13.63 -23.84 53.40
C THR A 26 -13.03 -22.45 53.04
N ASN A 27 -13.48 -21.93 51.92
CA ASN A 27 -13.51 -20.50 51.58
C ASN A 27 -12.17 -19.81 51.28
N ASN A 28 -11.81 -19.74 50.00
CA ASN A 28 -11.24 -18.58 49.33
C ASN A 28 -10.92 -18.83 47.84
N LEU A 29 -11.94 -19.08 47.00
CA LEU A 29 -11.81 -19.24 45.54
C LEU A 29 -12.45 -18.10 44.73
N LEU A 30 -12.61 -16.90 45.34
CA LEU A 30 -13.28 -15.78 44.67
C LEU A 30 -12.40 -14.56 44.27
N PRO A 31 -11.05 -14.49 44.44
CA PRO A 31 -10.32 -13.39 43.81
C PRO A 31 -9.62 -13.76 42.49
N PHE A 32 -9.42 -15.05 42.14
CA PHE A 32 -8.68 -15.40 40.94
C PHE A 32 -9.50 -15.32 39.64
N ALA A 33 -10.79 -15.59 39.68
CA ALA A 33 -11.66 -15.47 38.50
C ALA A 33 -11.94 -14.02 38.10
N SER A 34 -11.96 -13.10 39.06
CA SER A 34 -12.16 -11.67 38.77
C SER A 34 -10.89 -10.98 38.24
N ALA A 35 -9.70 -11.44 38.64
CA ALA A 35 -8.43 -10.92 38.12
C ALA A 35 -8.21 -11.35 36.66
N LEU A 36 -8.50 -12.61 36.30
CA LEU A 36 -8.42 -13.06 34.90
C LEU A 36 -9.47 -12.39 34.00
N SER A 37 -10.67 -12.09 34.51
CA SER A 37 -11.69 -11.37 33.73
C SER A 37 -11.37 -9.89 33.58
N MET A 38 -10.65 -9.28 34.54
CA MET A 38 -10.16 -7.90 34.41
C MET A 38 -8.94 -7.78 33.49
N GLU A 39 -8.04 -8.75 33.44
CA GLU A 39 -6.93 -8.78 32.47
C GLU A 39 -7.41 -9.04 31.04
N MET A 40 -8.43 -9.87 30.84
CA MET A 40 -9.04 -10.07 29.51
C MET A 40 -9.86 -8.86 29.03
N SER A 41 -10.39 -8.03 29.92
CA SER A 41 -11.11 -6.81 29.53
C SER A 41 -10.17 -5.64 29.19
N SER A 42 -8.87 -5.73 29.47
CA SER A 42 -7.85 -4.74 29.14
C SER A 42 -7.09 -5.00 27.84
N LEU A 43 -7.37 -6.09 27.11
CA LEU A 43 -7.05 -6.19 25.71
C LEU A 43 -7.98 -5.22 24.98
N ARG A 44 -7.64 -3.92 25.00
CA ARG A 44 -8.14 -2.98 24.01
C ARG A 44 -7.85 -3.64 22.69
N THR A 45 -8.88 -4.00 21.95
CA THR A 45 -8.77 -4.28 20.53
C THR A 45 -8.20 -3.01 19.92
N ILE A 46 -6.86 -2.97 19.77
CA ILE A 46 -6.22 -1.89 19.04
C ILE A 46 -6.81 -2.01 17.65
N SER A 47 -7.68 -1.07 17.29
CA SER A 47 -8.19 -1.01 15.92
C SER A 47 -6.98 -1.00 14.98
N PRO A 48 -7.01 -1.80 13.91
CA PRO A 48 -5.89 -1.82 12.96
C PRO A 48 -5.62 -0.41 12.46
N PRO A 49 -4.35 -0.04 12.24
CA PRO A 49 -4.01 1.30 11.80
C PRO A 49 -4.63 1.60 10.43
N ILE A 50 -5.09 2.83 10.25
CA ILE A 50 -5.51 3.34 8.94
C ILE A 50 -4.26 3.91 8.26
N ILE A 51 -3.90 3.33 7.11
CA ILE A 51 -2.75 3.74 6.33
C ILE A 51 -3.19 4.23 4.95
N ASP A 52 -2.88 5.47 4.64
CA ASP A 52 -3.05 6.00 3.28
C ASP A 52 -1.89 5.53 2.39
N SER A 53 -2.15 4.57 1.51
CA SER A 53 -1.12 3.96 0.67
C SER A 53 -0.79 4.77 -0.59
N HIS A 54 -1.46 5.90 -0.82
CA HIS A 54 -1.21 6.72 -2.01
C HIS A 54 -1.59 8.19 -1.81
N LEU A 55 -0.58 9.01 -1.65
CA LEU A 55 -0.70 10.47 -1.63
C LEU A 55 0.59 11.14 -2.08
N HIS A 56 0.54 12.44 -2.27
CA HIS A 56 1.67 13.26 -2.67
C HIS A 56 1.83 14.45 -1.71
N VAL A 57 3.07 14.86 -1.50
CA VAL A 57 3.40 16.14 -0.86
C VAL A 57 4.44 16.88 -1.69
N TRP A 58 4.37 18.19 -1.68
CA TRP A 58 5.38 19.05 -2.30
C TRP A 58 5.59 20.32 -1.47
N ALA A 59 6.70 20.99 -1.72
CA ALA A 59 7.04 22.23 -1.08
C ALA A 59 5.91 23.26 -1.27
N ASN A 60 5.56 24.02 -0.24
CA ASN A 60 4.74 25.22 -0.39
C ASN A 60 5.59 26.40 -0.91
N ARG A 61 4.97 27.57 -1.06
CA ARG A 61 5.67 28.76 -1.58
C ARG A 61 6.88 29.19 -0.74
N ASP A 62 6.80 29.00 0.57
CA ASP A 62 7.90 29.35 1.50
C ASP A 62 9.04 28.34 1.45
N GLU A 63 8.74 27.10 1.15
CA GLU A 63 9.68 25.98 1.06
C GLU A 63 10.33 25.85 -0.34
N ALA A 64 9.68 26.40 -1.38
CA ALA A 64 10.06 26.21 -2.78
C ALA A 64 11.48 26.70 -3.11
N ALA A 65 12.01 27.69 -2.38
CA ALA A 65 13.40 28.15 -2.53
C ALA A 65 14.41 27.07 -2.11
N ARG A 66 14.06 26.23 -1.15
CA ARG A 66 14.89 25.13 -0.65
C ARG A 66 14.66 23.83 -1.42
N TYR A 67 13.44 23.62 -1.87
CA TYR A 67 13.01 22.43 -2.60
C TYR A 67 12.36 22.87 -3.92
N PRO A 68 13.15 23.19 -4.94
CA PRO A 68 12.61 23.75 -6.18
C PRO A 68 11.78 22.72 -6.93
N TYR A 69 10.78 23.20 -7.62
CA TYR A 69 10.03 22.38 -8.57
C TYR A 69 10.85 22.11 -9.83
N SER A 70 10.62 20.98 -10.45
CA SER A 70 11.13 20.73 -11.80
C SER A 70 10.50 21.70 -12.79
N GLU A 71 11.23 22.10 -13.82
CA GLU A 71 10.77 23.04 -14.84
C GLU A 71 9.40 22.65 -15.41
N GLY A 72 8.45 23.58 -15.37
CA GLY A 72 7.07 23.37 -15.85
C GLY A 72 6.23 22.40 -15.02
N GLN A 73 6.67 22.08 -13.79
CA GLN A 73 5.95 21.17 -12.89
C GLN A 73 5.46 21.87 -11.61
N GLU A 74 5.35 23.18 -11.64
CA GLU A 74 4.77 23.93 -10.52
C GLU A 74 3.35 23.44 -10.24
N PRO A 75 2.94 23.36 -8.96
CA PRO A 75 1.60 22.93 -8.61
C PRO A 75 0.56 23.96 -9.05
N PRO A 76 -0.68 23.53 -9.34
CA PRO A 76 -1.77 24.48 -9.57
C PRO A 76 -1.93 25.43 -8.38
N ASP A 77 -2.24 26.70 -8.63
CA ASP A 77 -2.39 27.74 -7.58
C ASP A 77 -3.32 27.30 -6.44
N ARG A 78 -4.42 26.61 -6.76
CA ARG A 78 -5.36 26.07 -5.77
C ARG A 78 -4.75 25.06 -4.79
N LEU A 79 -3.63 24.44 -5.16
CA LEU A 79 -2.94 23.42 -4.37
C LEU A 79 -1.57 23.84 -3.86
N ALA A 80 -1.03 24.98 -4.31
CA ALA A 80 0.34 25.39 -4.04
C ALA A 80 0.72 25.35 -2.55
N ASP A 81 -0.19 25.80 -1.68
CA ASP A 81 0.03 25.84 -0.22
C ASP A 81 -0.77 24.77 0.56
N ARG A 82 -1.41 23.81 -0.15
CA ARG A 82 -2.32 22.83 0.45
C ARG A 82 -1.75 21.40 0.50
N ALA A 83 -0.51 21.24 0.06
CA ALA A 83 0.11 19.93 -0.12
C ALA A 83 1.47 19.77 0.58
N SER A 84 1.80 20.68 1.48
CA SER A 84 3.02 20.53 2.28
C SER A 84 2.89 19.38 3.29
N THR A 85 4.03 18.90 3.77
CA THR A 85 4.08 17.88 4.83
C THR A 85 3.29 18.32 6.08
N SER A 86 3.39 19.58 6.47
CA SER A 86 2.67 20.13 7.62
C SER A 86 1.15 20.16 7.42
N GLU A 87 0.70 20.45 6.20
CA GLU A 87 -0.73 20.41 5.88
C GLU A 87 -1.26 18.98 5.84
N LEU A 88 -0.52 18.05 5.25
CA LEU A 88 -0.88 16.63 5.28
C LEU A 88 -1.05 16.10 6.70
N LEU A 89 -0.15 16.43 7.62
CA LEU A 89 -0.26 15.99 9.03
C LEU A 89 -1.57 16.44 9.69
N LYS A 90 -2.02 17.67 9.43
CA LYS A 90 -3.32 18.16 9.93
C LYS A 90 -4.49 17.37 9.33
N GLN A 91 -4.44 17.09 8.04
CA GLN A 91 -5.48 16.29 7.36
C GLN A 91 -5.51 14.85 7.89
N MET A 92 -4.36 14.22 8.10
CA MET A 92 -4.26 12.89 8.68
C MET A 92 -4.82 12.83 10.09
N GLU A 93 -4.52 13.82 10.95
CA GLU A 93 -5.06 13.93 12.30
C GLU A 93 -6.59 14.04 12.28
N LYS A 94 -7.14 14.93 11.45
CA LYS A 94 -8.60 15.09 11.26
C LYS A 94 -9.27 13.78 10.82
N ALA A 95 -8.64 13.03 9.94
CA ALA A 95 -9.17 11.78 9.35
C ALA A 95 -8.90 10.53 10.20
N GLY A 96 -8.10 10.62 11.26
CA GLY A 96 -7.68 9.47 12.06
C GLY A 96 -6.69 8.54 11.33
N VAL A 97 -5.97 9.03 10.32
CA VAL A 97 -4.97 8.28 9.56
C VAL A 97 -3.67 8.19 10.37
N ASN A 98 -3.18 6.98 10.56
CA ASN A 98 -2.04 6.70 11.42
C ASN A 98 -0.70 6.86 10.70
N GLY A 99 -0.67 6.53 9.41
CA GLY A 99 0.52 6.61 8.58
C GLY A 99 0.20 6.78 7.10
N ALA A 100 1.19 7.17 6.31
CA ALA A 100 1.02 7.38 4.88
C ALA A 100 2.25 6.96 4.06
N LEU A 101 2.00 6.45 2.86
CA LEU A 101 3.00 6.23 1.83
C LEU A 101 3.01 7.42 0.88
N ILE A 102 4.03 8.24 0.97
CA ILE A 102 4.22 9.37 0.07
C ILE A 102 4.80 8.86 -1.25
N VAL A 103 4.03 8.95 -2.31
CA VAL A 103 4.51 8.68 -3.66
C VAL A 103 5.19 9.95 -4.19
N GLN A 104 6.44 9.82 -4.64
CA GLN A 104 7.20 10.97 -5.17
C GLN A 104 6.36 11.74 -6.19
N PRO A 105 6.11 13.04 -5.97
CA PRO A 105 5.30 13.85 -6.88
C PRO A 105 6.08 14.24 -8.13
N ILE A 106 5.37 14.38 -9.25
CA ILE A 106 5.96 14.86 -10.52
C ILE A 106 6.50 16.28 -10.40
N ASN A 107 6.00 17.05 -9.45
CA ASN A 107 6.41 18.42 -9.19
C ASN A 107 7.90 18.56 -8.90
N HIS A 108 8.49 17.60 -8.23
CA HIS A 108 9.93 17.53 -7.95
C HIS A 108 10.65 16.49 -8.83
N LYS A 109 9.92 15.75 -9.69
CA LYS A 109 10.46 14.66 -10.53
C LYS A 109 11.43 13.75 -9.76
N PHE A 110 12.70 13.76 -10.18
CA PHE A 110 13.76 12.89 -9.65
C PHE A 110 14.54 13.52 -8.48
N ASP A 111 14.19 14.73 -8.06
CA ASP A 111 14.66 15.30 -6.79
C ASP A 111 13.77 14.80 -5.64
N HIS A 112 14.28 13.84 -4.90
CA HIS A 112 13.57 13.21 -3.78
C HIS A 112 13.77 13.94 -2.45
N SER A 113 14.49 15.06 -2.42
CA SER A 113 14.92 15.72 -1.19
C SER A 113 13.77 16.16 -0.28
N TYR A 114 12.63 16.60 -0.84
CA TYR A 114 11.46 17.00 -0.04
C TYR A 114 10.81 15.79 0.65
N VAL A 115 10.60 14.71 -0.09
CA VAL A 115 10.03 13.47 0.48
C VAL A 115 11.00 12.81 1.46
N GLU A 116 12.30 12.82 1.17
CA GLU A 116 13.35 12.36 2.10
C GLU A 116 13.30 13.14 3.42
N ALA A 117 13.15 14.47 3.35
CA ALA A 117 13.00 15.31 4.54
C ALA A 117 11.74 14.94 5.34
N ALA A 118 10.60 14.75 4.68
CA ALA A 118 9.35 14.34 5.32
C ALA A 118 9.50 13.00 6.07
N ILE A 119 10.12 12.00 5.43
CA ILE A 119 10.37 10.67 6.05
C ILE A 119 11.29 10.82 7.27
N ARG A 120 12.39 11.57 7.15
CA ARG A 120 13.37 11.76 8.21
C ARG A 120 12.76 12.49 9.42
N GLU A 121 11.91 13.49 9.19
CA GLU A 121 11.30 14.31 10.23
C GLU A 121 10.13 13.58 10.92
N HIS A 122 9.45 12.69 10.21
CA HIS A 122 8.29 11.96 10.71
C HIS A 122 8.36 10.45 10.42
N PRO A 123 9.39 9.73 10.90
CA PRO A 123 9.67 8.34 10.51
C PRO A 123 8.60 7.32 10.94
N THR A 124 7.76 7.67 11.93
CA THR A 124 6.62 6.84 12.36
C THR A 124 5.33 7.17 11.60
N LYS A 125 5.33 8.23 10.79
CA LYS A 125 4.16 8.68 10.02
C LYS A 125 4.33 8.43 8.53
N PHE A 126 5.54 8.58 8.00
CA PHE A 126 5.78 8.56 6.56
C PHE A 126 6.76 7.50 6.12
N LYS A 127 6.44 6.91 4.98
CA LYS A 127 7.34 6.14 4.14
C LYS A 127 7.28 6.71 2.73
N GLY A 128 8.30 6.46 1.91
CA GLY A 128 8.37 6.99 0.55
C GLY A 128 8.34 5.91 -0.52
N MET A 129 7.71 6.24 -1.64
CA MET A 129 7.79 5.50 -2.89
C MET A 129 8.51 6.38 -3.90
N LEU A 130 9.73 6.01 -4.29
CA LEU A 130 10.55 6.81 -5.20
C LEU A 130 9.99 6.79 -6.63
N LEU A 131 10.27 7.82 -7.42
CA LEU A 131 9.97 7.85 -8.86
C LEU A 131 11.21 7.39 -9.62
N HIS A 132 11.05 6.34 -10.43
CA HIS A 132 12.13 5.83 -11.30
C HIS A 132 12.45 6.81 -12.41
N ASP A 133 13.73 7.07 -12.61
CA ASP A 133 14.24 7.85 -13.74
C ASP A 133 14.54 6.90 -14.91
N SER A 134 13.65 6.88 -15.89
CA SER A 134 13.75 6.01 -17.07
C SER A 134 14.88 6.39 -18.03
N SER A 135 15.54 7.52 -17.83
CA SER A 135 16.71 7.95 -18.62
C SER A 135 18.02 7.31 -18.17
N LEU A 136 18.04 6.71 -16.98
CA LEU A 136 19.24 6.10 -16.41
C LEU A 136 19.54 4.73 -17.06
N PRO A 137 20.80 4.45 -17.40
CA PRO A 137 21.19 3.10 -17.79
C PRO A 137 21.05 2.12 -16.61
N PRO A 138 20.90 0.80 -16.88
CA PRO A 138 20.52 -0.21 -15.88
C PRO A 138 21.32 -0.15 -14.58
N ALA A 139 22.65 -0.11 -14.66
CA ALA A 139 23.50 -0.08 -13.46
C ALA A 139 23.29 1.18 -12.61
N ALA A 140 23.15 2.36 -13.25
CA ALA A 140 22.91 3.62 -12.55
C ALA A 140 21.50 3.67 -11.97
N ALA A 141 20.50 3.09 -12.66
CA ALA A 141 19.13 3.00 -12.15
C ALA A 141 19.05 2.13 -10.89
N VAL A 142 19.73 0.98 -10.87
CA VAL A 142 19.82 0.10 -9.68
C VAL A 142 20.58 0.79 -8.55
N GLN A 143 21.71 1.44 -8.84
CA GLN A 143 22.44 2.19 -7.83
C GLN A 143 21.56 3.29 -7.20
N ARG A 144 20.81 4.03 -8.02
CA ARG A 144 19.91 5.09 -7.53
C ARG A 144 18.79 4.54 -6.65
N LEU A 145 18.23 3.38 -7.00
CA LEU A 145 17.26 2.66 -6.18
C LEU A 145 17.85 2.36 -4.80
N GLU A 146 19.04 1.78 -4.74
CA GLU A 146 19.70 1.38 -3.49
C GLU A 146 20.05 2.58 -2.61
N GLU A 147 20.55 3.68 -3.21
CA GLU A 147 20.80 4.93 -2.50
C GLU A 147 19.54 5.50 -1.82
N LEU A 148 18.40 5.49 -2.52
CA LEU A 148 17.14 6.00 -1.99
C LEU A 148 16.51 5.03 -0.97
N ALA A 149 16.70 3.72 -1.14
CA ALA A 149 16.27 2.74 -0.14
C ALA A 149 16.93 2.98 1.23
N LEU A 150 18.23 3.34 1.25
CA LEU A 150 18.95 3.71 2.48
C LEU A 150 18.40 4.99 3.13
N LYS A 151 17.66 5.81 2.39
CA LYS A 151 17.04 7.06 2.86
C LYS A 151 15.58 6.91 3.30
N GLY A 152 15.06 5.67 3.35
CA GLY A 152 13.73 5.35 3.84
C GLY A 152 12.65 5.22 2.76
N PHE A 153 13.04 5.18 1.48
CA PHE A 153 12.12 4.79 0.42
C PHE A 153 11.94 3.27 0.43
N VAL A 154 10.70 2.82 0.38
CA VAL A 154 10.29 1.41 0.56
C VAL A 154 9.60 0.81 -0.66
N GLY A 155 9.55 1.55 -1.76
CA GLY A 155 8.96 1.11 -3.02
C GLY A 155 9.34 2.04 -4.16
N VAL A 156 9.04 1.62 -5.37
CA VAL A 156 9.35 2.34 -6.61
C VAL A 156 8.08 2.61 -7.38
N ARG A 157 7.92 3.80 -7.95
CA ARG A 157 6.88 4.12 -8.90
C ARG A 157 7.43 4.19 -10.31
N PHE A 158 6.87 3.41 -11.21
CA PHE A 158 7.02 3.55 -12.64
C PHE A 158 5.92 4.47 -13.18
N ASN A 159 6.34 5.50 -13.89
CA ASN A 159 5.44 6.37 -14.65
C ASN A 159 5.75 6.18 -16.14
N PRO A 160 4.98 5.34 -16.88
CA PRO A 160 5.31 5.00 -18.26
C PRO A 160 5.37 6.20 -19.20
N TYR A 161 4.78 7.33 -18.81
CA TYR A 161 4.81 8.56 -19.62
C TYR A 161 6.13 9.34 -19.50
N LEU A 162 7.07 8.87 -18.68
CA LEU A 162 8.43 9.39 -18.58
C LEU A 162 9.44 8.54 -19.38
N TRP A 163 9.01 7.37 -19.90
CA TRP A 163 9.84 6.61 -20.82
C TRP A 163 9.90 7.30 -22.18
N PRO A 164 11.04 7.23 -22.91
CA PRO A 164 11.12 7.66 -24.29
C PRO A 164 10.05 6.96 -25.16
N GLU A 165 9.60 7.64 -26.22
CA GLU A 165 8.62 7.07 -27.13
C GLU A 165 9.10 5.73 -27.71
N GLY A 166 8.26 4.72 -27.66
CA GLY A 166 8.56 3.37 -28.15
C GLY A 166 9.36 2.49 -27.19
N CYS A 167 9.81 3.01 -26.05
CA CYS A 167 10.48 2.21 -25.01
C CYS A 167 9.47 1.64 -24.02
N LEU A 168 9.74 0.41 -23.56
CA LEU A 168 8.90 -0.29 -22.56
C LEU A 168 9.56 -0.28 -21.19
N MET A 169 8.73 -0.34 -20.15
CA MET A 169 9.21 -0.52 -18.76
C MET A 169 9.89 -1.88 -18.58
N SER A 170 9.42 -2.88 -19.34
CA SER A 170 9.91 -4.27 -19.34
C SER A 170 10.99 -4.55 -20.37
N GLU A 171 11.52 -3.56 -21.08
CA GLU A 171 12.52 -3.75 -22.13
C GLU A 171 13.70 -4.56 -21.61
N GLU A 172 14.00 -5.69 -22.30
CA GLU A 172 15.06 -6.63 -21.91
C GLU A 172 16.43 -5.92 -21.83
N GLY A 173 17.10 -6.04 -20.72
CA GLY A 173 18.35 -5.33 -20.44
C GLY A 173 18.19 -3.83 -20.20
N GLY A 174 16.97 -3.32 -20.13
CA GLY A 174 16.65 -1.92 -19.84
C GLY A 174 16.72 -1.58 -18.35
N GLY A 175 16.72 -0.26 -18.05
CA GLY A 175 16.74 0.25 -16.68
C GLY A 175 15.50 -0.14 -15.87
N GLY A 176 14.32 -0.18 -16.52
CA GLY A 176 13.06 -0.57 -15.88
C GLY A 176 13.06 -2.03 -15.44
N GLU A 177 13.43 -2.95 -16.35
CA GLU A 177 13.53 -4.38 -16.02
C GLU A 177 14.57 -4.64 -14.92
N ALA A 178 15.74 -4.01 -15.00
CA ALA A 178 16.79 -4.15 -14.00
C ALA A 178 16.34 -3.70 -12.61
N VAL A 179 15.66 -2.54 -12.51
CA VAL A 179 15.07 -2.03 -11.27
C VAL A 179 13.95 -2.94 -10.77
N PHE A 180 13.09 -3.44 -11.67
CA PHE A 180 11.98 -4.32 -11.30
C PHE A 180 12.50 -5.62 -10.67
N LYS A 181 13.49 -6.28 -11.29
CA LYS A 181 14.15 -7.47 -10.75
C LYS A 181 14.84 -7.19 -9.41
N ARG A 182 15.58 -6.07 -9.33
CA ARG A 182 16.26 -5.70 -8.08
C ARG A 182 15.28 -5.41 -6.94
N CYS A 183 14.12 -4.86 -7.24
CA CYS A 183 13.04 -4.65 -6.28
C CYS A 183 12.53 -5.98 -5.70
N GLY A 184 12.41 -7.04 -6.50
CA GLY A 184 12.09 -8.39 -6.01
C GLY A 184 13.09 -8.88 -4.97
N GLU A 185 14.39 -8.77 -5.25
CA GLU A 185 15.47 -9.15 -4.33
C GLU A 185 15.44 -8.33 -3.02
N LEU A 186 15.10 -7.05 -3.11
CA LEU A 186 15.00 -6.13 -1.96
C LEU A 186 13.63 -6.18 -1.25
N THR A 187 12.68 -6.98 -1.75
CA THR A 187 11.28 -7.02 -1.28
C THR A 187 10.59 -5.66 -1.32
N MET A 188 10.97 -4.80 -2.25
CA MET A 188 10.37 -3.48 -2.49
C MET A 188 9.29 -3.57 -3.57
N PRO A 189 8.05 -3.18 -3.31
CA PRO A 189 7.01 -3.18 -4.34
C PRO A 189 7.25 -2.12 -5.42
N VAL A 190 6.81 -2.43 -6.64
CA VAL A 190 6.83 -1.50 -7.78
C VAL A 190 5.40 -1.12 -8.16
N GLY A 191 5.06 0.16 -8.09
CA GLY A 191 3.77 0.69 -8.52
C GLY A 191 3.83 1.21 -9.95
N VAL A 192 2.78 0.95 -10.73
CA VAL A 192 2.63 1.45 -12.10
C VAL A 192 1.46 2.42 -12.19
N MET A 193 1.73 3.61 -12.76
CA MET A 193 0.76 4.68 -12.93
C MET A 193 0.24 4.75 -14.36
N CYS A 194 -0.94 4.18 -14.60
CA CYS A 194 -1.55 4.09 -15.94
C CYS A 194 -2.52 5.24 -16.23
N PHE A 195 -2.10 6.49 -16.06
CA PHE A 195 -2.98 7.69 -16.09
C PHE A 195 -3.88 7.79 -17.34
N LYS A 196 -3.41 7.36 -18.50
CA LYS A 196 -4.21 7.36 -19.75
C LYS A 196 -4.98 6.07 -19.99
N GLY A 197 -5.03 5.19 -18.99
CA GLY A 197 -5.71 3.89 -19.04
C GLY A 197 -4.74 2.72 -19.12
N MET A 198 -5.03 1.69 -18.34
CA MET A 198 -4.17 0.50 -18.20
C MET A 198 -4.01 -0.28 -19.50
N SER A 199 -5.02 -0.31 -20.37
CA SER A 199 -4.96 -1.06 -21.64
C SER A 199 -3.77 -0.66 -22.52
N LEU A 200 -3.28 0.58 -22.40
CA LEU A 200 -2.11 1.05 -23.15
C LEU A 200 -0.79 0.37 -22.71
N HIS A 201 -0.78 -0.17 -21.50
CA HIS A 201 0.41 -0.73 -20.87
C HIS A 201 0.21 -2.20 -20.47
N PHE A 202 -0.88 -2.82 -20.90
CA PHE A 202 -1.28 -4.16 -20.45
C PHE A 202 -0.20 -5.21 -20.75
N GLU A 203 0.28 -5.27 -21.99
CA GLU A 203 1.31 -6.22 -22.41
C GLU A 203 2.66 -5.96 -21.72
N ASP A 204 3.03 -4.70 -21.58
CA ASP A 204 4.26 -4.29 -20.89
C ASP A 204 4.23 -4.70 -19.39
N ILE A 205 3.07 -4.56 -18.73
CA ILE A 205 2.85 -5.02 -17.36
C ILE A 205 2.92 -6.56 -17.28
N CYS A 206 2.35 -7.28 -18.25
CA CYS A 206 2.48 -8.74 -18.32
C CYS A 206 3.95 -9.18 -18.38
N MET A 207 4.73 -8.55 -19.23
CA MET A 207 6.16 -8.84 -19.37
C MET A 207 6.94 -8.54 -18.10
N LEU A 208 6.63 -7.44 -17.38
CA LEU A 208 7.24 -7.15 -16.07
C LEU A 208 6.93 -8.28 -15.07
N ILE A 209 5.66 -8.70 -14.95
CA ILE A 209 5.25 -9.77 -14.03
C ILE A 209 5.99 -11.07 -14.35
N GLU A 210 6.15 -11.41 -15.63
CA GLU A 210 6.85 -12.61 -16.09
C GLU A 210 8.35 -12.54 -15.84
N SER A 211 8.94 -11.35 -15.94
CA SER A 211 10.40 -11.15 -15.78
C SER A 211 10.87 -11.34 -14.33
N SER A 212 10.00 -11.12 -13.34
CA SER A 212 10.30 -11.26 -11.89
C SER A 212 9.02 -11.53 -11.10
N PRO A 213 8.58 -12.80 -11.02
CA PRO A 213 7.35 -13.18 -10.30
C PRO A 213 7.39 -12.90 -8.78
N GLU A 214 8.57 -12.78 -8.19
CA GLU A 214 8.78 -12.41 -6.79
C GLU A 214 8.53 -10.93 -6.52
N THR A 215 8.66 -10.05 -7.52
CA THR A 215 8.43 -8.61 -7.37
C THR A 215 6.95 -8.31 -7.21
N LYS A 216 6.58 -7.64 -6.13
CA LYS A 216 5.20 -7.16 -5.94
C LYS A 216 4.93 -6.00 -6.88
N LEU A 217 3.94 -6.15 -7.76
CA LEU A 217 3.49 -5.10 -8.66
C LEU A 217 2.20 -4.48 -8.11
N ILE A 218 2.14 -3.16 -8.06
CA ILE A 218 0.99 -2.40 -7.57
C ILE A 218 0.37 -1.61 -8.73
N LEU A 219 -0.92 -1.76 -8.95
CA LEU A 219 -1.67 -0.94 -9.89
C LEU A 219 -2.30 0.24 -9.13
N ASP A 220 -1.86 1.46 -9.44
CA ASP A 220 -2.41 2.67 -8.84
C ASP A 220 -3.85 2.94 -9.37
N HIS A 221 -4.72 3.46 -8.51
CA HIS A 221 -6.04 4.02 -8.85
C HIS A 221 -6.93 3.07 -9.66
N ILE A 222 -7.00 1.80 -9.25
CA ILE A 222 -7.79 0.79 -9.99
C ILE A 222 -7.39 0.73 -11.48
N GLY A 223 -6.11 0.93 -11.79
CA GLY A 223 -5.59 0.96 -13.16
C GLY A 223 -6.18 2.09 -14.03
N PHE A 224 -6.76 3.14 -13.45
CA PHE A 224 -7.51 4.19 -14.16
C PHE A 224 -8.62 3.66 -15.07
N THR A 225 -9.31 2.61 -14.62
CA THR A 225 -10.41 1.98 -15.34
C THR A 225 -11.71 2.76 -15.13
N GLY A 226 -11.91 3.85 -15.87
CA GLY A 226 -13.07 4.73 -15.76
C GLY A 226 -14.41 4.03 -15.99
N LEU A 227 -15.53 4.66 -15.57
CA LEU A 227 -16.89 4.11 -15.70
C LEU A 227 -17.48 4.32 -17.10
N ASN A 228 -16.74 3.93 -18.14
CA ASN A 228 -17.15 3.99 -19.54
C ASN A 228 -16.73 2.72 -20.30
N GLU A 229 -17.11 2.57 -21.56
CA GLU A 229 -16.83 1.36 -22.34
C GLU A 229 -15.33 1.02 -22.43
N ALA A 230 -14.47 2.01 -22.63
CA ALA A 230 -13.04 1.79 -22.67
C ALA A 230 -12.48 1.36 -21.28
N GLY A 231 -13.00 1.98 -20.22
CA GLY A 231 -12.68 1.64 -18.85
C GLY A 231 -13.19 0.25 -18.45
N ASP A 232 -14.35 -0.18 -18.94
CA ASP A 232 -14.86 -1.54 -18.71
C ASP A 232 -13.94 -2.59 -19.34
N LYS A 233 -13.48 -2.39 -20.58
CA LYS A 233 -12.51 -3.26 -21.24
C LYS A 233 -11.17 -3.31 -20.50
N ALA A 234 -10.68 -2.15 -20.05
CA ALA A 234 -9.46 -2.07 -19.25
C ALA A 234 -9.63 -2.77 -17.88
N PHE A 235 -10.82 -2.70 -17.30
CA PHE A 235 -11.13 -3.36 -16.04
C PHE A 235 -11.17 -4.89 -16.19
N ASP A 236 -11.74 -5.41 -17.28
CA ASP A 236 -11.67 -6.84 -17.58
C ASP A 236 -10.23 -7.33 -17.70
N GLN A 237 -9.35 -6.56 -18.36
CA GLN A 237 -7.92 -6.84 -18.40
C GLN A 237 -7.29 -6.82 -16.99
N LEU A 238 -7.62 -5.82 -16.16
CA LEU A 238 -7.15 -5.74 -14.77
C LEU A 238 -7.53 -6.97 -13.98
N LEU A 239 -8.77 -7.44 -14.12
CA LEU A 239 -9.25 -8.65 -13.43
C LEU A 239 -8.45 -9.90 -13.80
N THR A 240 -7.87 -9.99 -15.01
CA THR A 240 -7.02 -11.12 -15.39
C THR A 240 -5.74 -11.22 -14.53
N PHE A 241 -5.25 -10.10 -13.99
CA PHE A 241 -4.10 -10.10 -13.09
C PHE A 241 -4.38 -10.73 -11.71
N SER A 242 -5.64 -11.00 -11.37
CA SER A 242 -5.99 -11.68 -10.12
C SER A 242 -5.36 -13.08 -9.97
N LYS A 243 -5.00 -13.72 -11.09
CA LYS A 243 -4.28 -15.01 -11.12
C LYS A 243 -2.82 -14.92 -10.63
N HIS A 244 -2.26 -13.71 -10.54
CA HIS A 244 -0.90 -13.46 -10.09
C HIS A 244 -0.90 -12.97 -8.64
N ASP A 245 -0.39 -13.78 -7.71
CA ASP A 245 -0.36 -13.47 -6.27
C ASP A 245 0.54 -12.29 -5.90
N ASN A 246 1.39 -11.86 -6.82
CA ASN A 246 2.27 -10.71 -6.68
C ASN A 246 1.64 -9.38 -7.13
N VAL A 247 0.41 -9.38 -7.65
CA VAL A 247 -0.27 -8.16 -8.07
C VAL A 247 -1.24 -7.66 -7.00
N VAL A 248 -1.14 -6.37 -6.69
CA VAL A 248 -1.92 -5.64 -5.69
C VAL A 248 -2.55 -4.40 -6.34
N VAL A 249 -3.72 -3.97 -5.87
CA VAL A 249 -4.42 -2.82 -6.44
C VAL A 249 -4.70 -1.78 -5.37
N LYS A 250 -4.43 -0.50 -5.66
CA LYS A 250 -4.84 0.62 -4.82
C LYS A 250 -6.25 1.07 -5.15
N ILE A 251 -7.09 1.05 -4.12
CA ILE A 251 -8.42 1.67 -4.14
C ILE A 251 -8.22 3.14 -3.79
N SER A 252 -7.97 3.95 -4.80
CA SER A 252 -7.57 5.34 -4.63
C SER A 252 -8.02 6.21 -5.81
N ALA A 253 -7.94 7.54 -5.67
CA ALA A 253 -8.36 8.49 -6.68
C ALA A 253 -9.75 8.19 -7.24
N LEU A 254 -10.73 7.90 -6.38
CA LEU A 254 -12.06 7.47 -6.79
C LEU A 254 -12.72 8.47 -7.73
N PHE A 255 -12.48 9.78 -7.53
CA PHE A 255 -12.95 10.86 -8.39
C PHE A 255 -12.45 10.72 -9.85
N ARG A 256 -11.22 10.22 -10.06
CA ARG A 256 -10.69 9.98 -11.41
C ARG A 256 -11.31 8.76 -12.06
N VAL A 257 -11.55 7.70 -11.26
CA VAL A 257 -12.21 6.46 -11.73
C VAL A 257 -13.68 6.72 -12.04
N ALA A 258 -14.36 7.51 -11.20
CA ALA A 258 -15.73 7.96 -11.43
C ALA A 258 -15.88 8.76 -12.72
N GLY A 259 -14.90 9.61 -12.99
CA GLY A 259 -14.93 10.56 -14.10
C GLY A 259 -15.86 11.75 -13.82
N PRO A 260 -15.58 12.91 -14.45
CA PRO A 260 -16.33 14.14 -14.19
C PRO A 260 -17.84 13.97 -14.42
N GLY A 261 -18.65 14.18 -13.38
CA GLY A 261 -20.11 14.16 -13.46
C GLY A 261 -20.77 12.80 -13.70
N ASN A 262 -20.01 11.71 -13.84
CA ASN A 262 -20.57 10.39 -14.15
C ASN A 262 -21.02 9.60 -12.90
N ASP A 263 -20.30 9.76 -11.80
CA ASP A 263 -20.58 9.05 -10.54
C ASP A 263 -20.21 9.98 -9.37
N PRO A 264 -21.14 10.81 -8.91
CA PRO A 264 -20.88 11.78 -7.85
C PRO A 264 -20.56 11.07 -6.53
N TYR A 265 -19.91 11.81 -5.62
CA TYR A 265 -19.72 11.35 -4.24
C TYR A 265 -21.04 10.80 -3.65
N PRO A 266 -21.09 9.63 -3.00
CA PRO A 266 -19.98 8.79 -2.54
C PRO A 266 -19.51 7.69 -3.51
N TYR A 267 -19.58 7.87 -4.82
CA TYR A 267 -19.04 7.01 -5.87
C TYR A 267 -19.63 5.58 -5.87
N GLU A 268 -20.97 5.48 -5.87
CA GLU A 268 -21.68 4.19 -5.84
C GLU A 268 -21.44 3.34 -7.10
N GLY A 269 -21.27 3.98 -8.25
CA GLY A 269 -20.90 3.30 -9.49
C GLY A 269 -19.49 2.69 -9.41
N VAL A 270 -18.53 3.39 -8.82
CA VAL A 270 -17.18 2.85 -8.57
C VAL A 270 -17.27 1.69 -7.57
N ARG A 271 -18.05 1.83 -6.49
CA ARG A 271 -18.26 0.76 -5.52
C ARG A 271 -18.76 -0.51 -6.19
N THR A 272 -19.83 -0.42 -6.98
CA THR A 272 -20.53 -1.59 -7.53
C THR A 272 -19.81 -2.18 -8.75
N ARG A 273 -19.27 -1.33 -9.64
CA ARG A 273 -18.69 -1.77 -10.92
C ARG A 273 -17.17 -1.98 -10.88
N ARG A 274 -16.47 -1.52 -9.83
CA ARG A 274 -15.01 -1.65 -9.70
C ARG A 274 -14.62 -2.32 -8.38
N PHE A 275 -14.96 -1.72 -7.23
CA PHE A 275 -14.51 -2.23 -5.94
C PHE A 275 -15.04 -3.63 -5.62
N ALA A 276 -16.36 -3.87 -5.74
CA ALA A 276 -16.93 -5.18 -5.39
C ALA A 276 -16.39 -6.34 -6.27
N PRO A 277 -16.27 -6.20 -7.61
CA PRO A 277 -15.61 -7.22 -8.42
C PRO A 277 -14.11 -7.40 -8.10
N LEU A 278 -13.38 -6.32 -7.78
CA LEU A 278 -11.98 -6.41 -7.35
C LEU A 278 -11.83 -7.20 -6.05
N LEU A 279 -12.65 -6.89 -5.05
CA LEU A 279 -12.63 -7.59 -3.77
C LEU A 279 -12.89 -9.09 -3.97
N LYS A 280 -13.83 -9.43 -4.85
CA LYS A 280 -14.13 -10.83 -5.20
C LYS A 280 -12.97 -11.53 -5.91
N ALA A 281 -12.25 -10.83 -6.82
CA ALA A 281 -11.22 -11.42 -7.65
C ALA A 281 -9.86 -11.49 -6.95
N PHE A 282 -9.47 -10.42 -6.25
CA PHE A 282 -8.14 -10.28 -5.62
C PHE A 282 -8.15 -10.69 -4.14
N GLY A 283 -9.30 -10.57 -3.46
CA GLY A 283 -9.36 -10.66 -2.00
C GLY A 283 -8.80 -9.39 -1.32
N ALA A 284 -9.19 -9.17 -0.08
CA ALA A 284 -8.84 -7.98 0.69
C ALA A 284 -7.32 -7.81 0.92
N ASP A 285 -6.60 -8.92 1.02
CA ASP A 285 -5.15 -8.92 1.26
C ASP A 285 -4.33 -8.39 0.06
N ARG A 286 -4.96 -8.12 -1.07
CA ARG A 286 -4.34 -7.52 -2.27
C ARG A 286 -4.98 -6.19 -2.67
N LEU A 287 -5.71 -5.56 -1.75
CA LEU A 287 -6.29 -4.25 -1.94
C LEU A 287 -5.78 -3.29 -0.86
N MET A 288 -5.59 -2.01 -1.20
CA MET A 288 -5.13 -0.98 -0.28
C MET A 288 -5.90 0.32 -0.45
N LEU A 289 -6.29 0.95 0.65
CA LEU A 289 -6.82 2.30 0.69
C LEU A 289 -5.76 3.32 0.24
N GLY A 290 -6.14 4.32 -0.54
CA GLY A 290 -5.36 5.51 -0.84
C GLY A 290 -6.26 6.70 -1.18
N THR A 291 -5.81 7.92 -0.91
CA THR A 291 -6.63 9.12 -1.15
C THR A 291 -6.34 9.83 -2.46
N ASP A 292 -5.11 9.78 -2.94
CA ASP A 292 -4.56 10.65 -3.99
C ASP A 292 -4.53 12.14 -3.57
N PHE A 293 -4.34 12.41 -2.26
CA PHE A 293 -4.09 13.77 -1.79
C PHE A 293 -2.82 14.34 -2.47
N PRO A 294 -2.79 15.60 -2.85
CA PRO A 294 -3.83 16.63 -2.66
C PRO A 294 -4.78 16.76 -3.85
N PHE A 295 -4.67 15.94 -4.89
CA PHE A 295 -5.45 16.11 -6.13
C PHE A 295 -6.96 16.01 -5.90
N LEU A 296 -7.39 15.21 -4.93
CA LEU A 296 -8.80 15.15 -4.53
C LEU A 296 -9.36 16.52 -4.12
N LEU A 297 -8.52 17.46 -3.62
CA LEU A 297 -8.94 18.81 -3.22
C LEU A 297 -9.26 19.73 -4.41
N LEU A 298 -9.09 19.27 -5.65
CA LEU A 298 -9.52 19.98 -6.85
C LEU A 298 -11.01 19.75 -7.14
N GLU A 299 -11.58 18.67 -6.63
CA GLU A 299 -13.01 18.37 -6.73
C GLU A 299 -13.82 19.32 -5.81
N GLU A 300 -15.09 19.59 -6.17
CA GLU A 300 -15.94 20.53 -5.46
C GLU A 300 -16.17 20.12 -3.99
N ASP A 301 -16.43 18.81 -3.76
CA ASP A 301 -16.65 18.22 -2.45
C ASP A 301 -15.42 17.42 -1.95
N GLY A 302 -14.25 17.68 -2.53
CA GLY A 302 -13.05 16.92 -2.27
C GLY A 302 -12.42 17.23 -0.91
N GLU A 303 -12.61 16.34 0.05
CA GLU A 303 -11.99 16.40 1.37
C GLU A 303 -11.17 15.14 1.67
N TYR A 304 -10.02 15.31 2.33
CA TYR A 304 -9.15 14.19 2.68
C TYR A 304 -9.84 13.14 3.57
N ASP A 305 -10.51 13.58 4.62
CA ASP A 305 -11.26 12.68 5.50
C ASP A 305 -12.51 12.09 4.80
N GLY A 306 -13.09 12.80 3.84
CA GLY A 306 -14.16 12.31 2.97
C GLY A 306 -13.71 11.11 2.15
N ALA A 307 -12.52 11.15 1.54
CA ALA A 307 -11.98 10.03 0.77
C ALA A 307 -11.74 8.78 1.63
N VAL A 308 -11.27 8.94 2.86
CA VAL A 308 -11.11 7.84 3.81
C VAL A 308 -12.47 7.27 4.24
N LYS A 309 -13.42 8.15 4.57
CA LYS A 309 -14.76 7.76 5.04
C LYS A 309 -15.57 7.02 3.99
N VAL A 310 -15.44 7.38 2.71
CA VAL A 310 -16.18 6.70 1.65
C VAL A 310 -15.74 5.24 1.49
N ILE A 311 -14.45 4.97 1.51
CA ILE A 311 -13.94 3.59 1.46
C ILE A 311 -14.34 2.84 2.75
N ALA A 312 -14.21 3.46 3.91
CA ALA A 312 -14.66 2.88 5.17
C ALA A 312 -16.16 2.53 5.15
N SER A 313 -17.00 3.36 4.53
CA SER A 313 -18.43 3.10 4.39
C SER A 313 -18.74 1.90 3.49
N TRP A 314 -17.98 1.72 2.40
CA TRP A 314 -18.10 0.53 1.55
C TRP A 314 -17.75 -0.75 2.30
N LEU A 315 -16.76 -0.66 3.18
CA LEU A 315 -16.29 -1.76 4.02
C LEU A 315 -17.20 -2.05 5.21
N ALA A 316 -18.18 -1.19 5.51
CA ALA A 316 -19.16 -1.40 6.57
C ALA A 316 -20.28 -2.39 6.18
N ASP A 317 -20.29 -2.88 4.95
CA ASP A 317 -21.21 -3.93 4.48
C ASP A 317 -21.04 -5.21 5.31
N ASP A 318 -22.15 -5.82 5.76
CA ASP A 318 -22.17 -7.02 6.59
C ASP A 318 -21.52 -8.24 5.91
N ALA A 319 -21.42 -8.24 4.59
CA ALA A 319 -20.72 -9.28 3.83
C ALA A 319 -19.19 -9.18 3.93
N ILE A 320 -18.64 -8.06 4.44
CA ILE A 320 -17.21 -7.82 4.59
C ILE A 320 -16.81 -8.04 6.05
N THR A 321 -15.92 -8.99 6.28
CA THR A 321 -15.42 -9.32 7.61
C THR A 321 -14.52 -8.23 8.19
N ASP A 322 -14.40 -8.16 9.52
CA ASP A 322 -13.46 -7.23 10.19
C ASP A 322 -12.02 -7.44 9.75
N LYS A 323 -11.62 -8.68 9.43
CA LYS A 323 -10.30 -9.00 8.90
C LYS A 323 -10.07 -8.39 7.52
N GLU A 324 -11.03 -8.47 6.62
CA GLU A 324 -10.96 -7.87 5.29
C GLU A 324 -10.93 -6.35 5.36
N ARG A 325 -11.77 -5.78 6.23
CA ARG A 325 -11.77 -4.35 6.53
C ARG A 325 -10.40 -3.87 7.01
N ALA A 326 -9.85 -4.57 8.01
CA ALA A 326 -8.53 -4.27 8.55
C ALA A 326 -7.42 -4.38 7.49
N ALA A 327 -7.49 -5.38 6.61
CA ALA A 327 -6.52 -5.55 5.53
C ALA A 327 -6.52 -4.35 4.58
N ILE A 328 -7.68 -3.96 4.05
CA ILE A 328 -7.80 -2.84 3.08
C ILE A 328 -7.45 -1.50 3.70
N MET A 329 -7.88 -1.24 4.95
CA MET A 329 -7.66 0.05 5.61
C MET A 329 -6.19 0.31 5.99
N GLY A 330 -5.35 -0.73 6.08
CA GLY A 330 -3.92 -0.52 6.40
C GLY A 330 -3.08 -1.79 6.45
N GLY A 331 -3.67 -2.94 6.82
CA GLY A 331 -2.91 -4.18 7.00
C GLY A 331 -2.16 -4.65 5.77
N THR A 332 -2.75 -4.50 4.57
CA THR A 332 -2.07 -4.82 3.30
C THR A 332 -0.88 -3.90 3.07
N ALA A 333 -1.02 -2.60 3.36
CA ALA A 333 0.09 -1.65 3.25
C ALA A 333 1.21 -1.98 4.25
N GLU A 334 0.89 -2.27 5.51
CA GLU A 334 1.91 -2.66 6.50
C GLU A 334 2.63 -3.96 6.13
N ARG A 335 1.94 -4.92 5.57
CA ARG A 335 2.54 -6.17 5.11
C ARG A 335 3.52 -5.95 3.96
N LEU A 336 3.23 -5.02 3.05
CA LEU A 336 4.07 -4.75 1.87
C LEU A 336 5.25 -3.82 2.19
N PHE A 337 5.04 -2.82 3.01
CA PHE A 337 6.00 -1.75 3.24
C PHE A 337 6.60 -1.74 4.67
N GLY A 338 6.20 -2.72 5.49
CA GLY A 338 6.56 -2.77 6.91
C GLY A 338 5.70 -1.85 7.79
N PRO A 339 5.75 -2.03 9.12
CA PRO A 339 4.89 -1.28 10.05
C PRO A 339 5.25 0.21 10.09
N TRP A 340 4.24 1.07 10.35
CA TRP A 340 4.42 2.52 10.54
C TRP A 340 4.71 2.90 11.98
N SER A 341 4.33 2.07 12.96
CA SER A 341 4.70 2.23 14.37
C SER A 341 5.81 1.26 14.74
N LYS A 342 6.85 1.75 15.38
CA LYS A 342 7.77 0.95 16.17
C LYS A 342 7.60 1.30 17.63
#